data_89fb30ff6565dde6f97ad202fa737c6d
#
_entry.id   89fb30ff6565dde6f97ad202fa737c6d
#
_cell.length_a   1.000
_cell.length_b   1.000
_cell.length_c   1.000
_cell.angle_alpha   90.00
_cell.angle_beta   90.00
_cell.angle_gamma   90.00
#
_symmetry.space_group_name_H-M   'P 1'
#
loop_
_entity.id
_entity.type
_entity.pdbx_description
1 polymer ?
#
loop_
_entity_poly.entity_id
_entity_poly.type
_entity_poly.pdbx_seq_one_letter_code
_entity_poly.pdbx_strand_id
1 'polypeptide(L)'
;MAYCRQCGTQIPDNASFCPSCGAKNEFSQNTQEQYGYGSQAKDVEDNKLISILCYFGIFLLIPLLTRPNSPFVKFHSNQGLVLFLFSLVSGAAAKIPFMGGLIGVVCGIFTLVCFIMGIVNVCNGEKKELPLLGQLQILK
;
A
#
# COMPACT_ATOMS: atom_id res chain seq x y z
N MET A 1 -31.57 12.01 -8.06
CA MET A 1 -32.36 11.09 -8.90
C MET A 1 -31.88 11.21 -10.33
N ALA A 2 -31.34 10.14 -10.90
CA ALA A 2 -30.81 10.10 -12.26
C ALA A 2 -31.83 9.52 -13.25
N TYR A 3 -31.65 9.81 -14.54
CA TYR A 3 -32.46 9.24 -15.61
C TYR A 3 -31.60 8.34 -16.49
N CYS A 4 -32.12 7.17 -16.87
CA CYS A 4 -31.43 6.26 -17.77
C CYS A 4 -31.27 6.91 -19.16
N ARG A 5 -30.05 7.00 -19.66
CA ARG A 5 -29.76 7.59 -20.99
C ARG A 5 -30.30 6.75 -22.13
N GLN A 6 -30.61 5.48 -21.91
CA GLN A 6 -31.06 4.55 -22.96
C GLN A 6 -32.59 4.46 -23.07
N CYS A 7 -33.33 4.54 -21.95
CA CYS A 7 -34.78 4.41 -21.95
C CYS A 7 -35.52 5.57 -21.27
N GLY A 8 -34.82 6.56 -20.69
CA GLY A 8 -35.44 7.69 -20.03
C GLY A 8 -36.09 7.39 -18.68
N THR A 9 -36.10 6.15 -18.21
CA THR A 9 -36.70 5.79 -16.92
C THR A 9 -35.90 6.38 -15.77
N GLN A 10 -36.60 6.87 -14.75
CA GLN A 10 -36.00 7.39 -13.52
C GLN A 10 -35.40 6.24 -12.72
N ILE A 11 -34.13 6.37 -12.32
CA ILE A 11 -33.38 5.39 -11.57
C ILE A 11 -32.82 5.97 -10.29
N PRO A 12 -32.74 5.19 -9.20
CA PRO A 12 -32.05 5.60 -7.99
C PRO A 12 -30.58 5.92 -8.26
N ASP A 13 -30.03 6.92 -7.57
CA ASP A 13 -28.64 7.37 -7.76
C ASP A 13 -27.58 6.29 -7.47
N ASN A 14 -27.93 5.25 -6.70
CA ASN A 14 -27.07 4.14 -6.32
C ASN A 14 -27.30 2.85 -7.17
N ALA A 15 -28.15 2.88 -8.16
CA ALA A 15 -28.43 1.68 -8.99
C ALA A 15 -27.33 1.48 -10.03
N SER A 16 -26.69 0.31 -10.03
CA SER A 16 -25.67 -0.08 -11.00
C SER A 16 -26.24 -0.43 -12.39
N PHE A 17 -27.54 -0.76 -12.46
CA PHE A 17 -28.24 -1.11 -13.69
C PHE A 17 -29.65 -0.50 -13.70
N CYS A 18 -30.12 -0.15 -14.88
CA CYS A 18 -31.51 0.31 -15.06
C CYS A 18 -32.49 -0.86 -14.86
N PRO A 19 -33.46 -0.75 -13.94
CA PRO A 19 -34.43 -1.84 -13.72
C PRO A 19 -35.40 -2.06 -14.89
N SER A 20 -35.51 -1.06 -15.78
CA SER A 20 -36.45 -1.12 -16.92
C SER A 20 -35.82 -1.69 -18.20
N CYS A 21 -34.54 -1.37 -18.51
CA CYS A 21 -33.92 -1.82 -19.76
C CYS A 21 -32.61 -2.59 -19.54
N GLY A 22 -32.18 -2.79 -18.30
CA GLY A 22 -30.94 -3.53 -17.98
C GLY A 22 -29.64 -2.77 -18.36
N ALA A 23 -29.72 -1.57 -18.89
CA ALA A 23 -28.54 -0.79 -19.27
C ALA A 23 -27.70 -0.46 -18.04
N LYS A 24 -26.38 -0.56 -18.18
CA LYS A 24 -25.42 -0.24 -17.13
C LYS A 24 -25.44 1.25 -16.84
N ASN A 25 -25.56 1.62 -15.58
CA ASN A 25 -25.57 3.02 -15.17
C ASN A 25 -24.13 3.53 -14.97
N GLU A 26 -23.61 4.20 -15.96
CA GLU A 26 -22.24 4.78 -15.91
C GLU A 26 -22.10 5.88 -14.84
N PHE A 27 -23.20 6.46 -14.40
CA PHE A 27 -23.20 7.47 -13.32
C PHE A 27 -22.79 6.87 -11.97
N SER A 28 -23.13 5.59 -11.71
CA SER A 28 -22.76 4.89 -10.46
C SER A 28 -21.28 4.57 -10.40
N GLN A 29 -20.61 4.36 -11.54
CA GLN A 29 -19.18 4.07 -11.57
C GLN A 29 -18.33 5.32 -11.28
N ASN A 30 -18.69 6.48 -11.82
CA ASN A 30 -17.98 7.72 -11.56
C ASN A 30 -18.08 8.18 -10.09
N THR A 31 -19.21 7.90 -9.42
CA THR A 31 -19.37 8.29 -8.02
C THR A 31 -18.58 7.41 -7.06
N GLN A 32 -18.40 6.12 -7.39
CA GLN A 32 -17.57 5.21 -6.57
C GLN A 32 -16.07 5.44 -6.76
N GLU A 33 -15.62 5.75 -7.97
CA GLU A 33 -14.21 6.09 -8.22
C GLU A 33 -13.85 7.44 -7.62
N GLN A 34 -14.74 8.43 -7.67
CA GLN A 34 -14.50 9.76 -7.12
C GLN A 34 -14.55 9.76 -5.58
N TYR A 35 -15.42 8.94 -4.95
CA TYR A 35 -15.45 8.74 -3.50
C TYR A 35 -14.22 7.94 -3.02
N GLY A 36 -13.78 6.94 -3.79
CA GLY A 36 -12.60 6.14 -3.51
C GLY A 36 -11.31 6.96 -3.62
N TYR A 37 -11.18 7.83 -4.60
CA TYR A 37 -9.99 8.64 -4.83
C TYR A 37 -9.82 9.72 -3.75
N GLY A 38 -10.87 10.44 -3.38
CA GLY A 38 -10.81 11.44 -2.31
C GLY A 38 -10.54 10.82 -0.93
N SER A 39 -11.09 9.63 -0.66
CA SER A 39 -10.85 8.88 0.56
C SER A 39 -9.41 8.35 0.64
N GLN A 40 -8.84 7.87 -0.48
CA GLN A 40 -7.46 7.40 -0.52
C GLN A 40 -6.45 8.54 -0.41
N ALA A 41 -6.68 9.67 -1.06
CA ALA A 41 -5.82 10.84 -0.96
C ALA A 41 -5.75 11.36 0.49
N LYS A 42 -6.88 11.41 1.18
CA LYS A 42 -6.96 11.79 2.58
C LYS A 42 -6.28 10.78 3.51
N ASP A 43 -6.46 9.46 3.26
CA ASP A 43 -5.78 8.40 4.01
C ASP A 43 -4.25 8.53 3.90
N VAL A 44 -3.74 8.83 2.71
CA VAL A 44 -2.31 9.06 2.47
C VAL A 44 -1.83 10.30 3.23
N GLU A 45 -2.53 11.43 3.13
CA GLU A 45 -2.15 12.69 3.76
C GLU A 45 -2.13 12.57 5.29
N ASP A 46 -3.18 11.99 5.88
CA ASP A 46 -3.30 11.82 7.33
C ASP A 46 -2.30 10.81 7.92
N ASN A 47 -1.84 9.83 7.13
CA ASN A 47 -1.01 8.73 7.61
C ASN A 47 0.43 8.72 7.07
N LYS A 48 0.78 9.68 6.23
CA LYS A 48 2.11 9.77 5.59
C LYS A 48 3.26 9.77 6.61
N LEU A 49 3.21 10.67 7.59
CA LEU A 49 4.27 10.78 8.60
C LEU A 49 4.41 9.53 9.45
N ILE A 50 3.29 8.95 9.89
CA ILE A 50 3.32 7.74 10.71
C ILE A 50 3.79 6.52 9.91
N SER A 51 3.56 6.49 8.59
CA SER A 51 3.99 5.40 7.71
C SER A 51 5.51 5.36 7.50
N ILE A 52 6.23 6.45 7.74
CA ILE A 52 7.70 6.44 7.74
C ILE A 52 8.25 5.48 8.80
N LEU A 53 7.59 5.40 9.97
CA LEU A 53 7.97 4.48 11.05
C LEU A 53 7.91 3.01 10.64
N CYS A 54 7.15 2.65 9.58
CA CYS A 54 7.09 1.29 9.07
C CYS A 54 8.45 0.72 8.65
N TYR A 55 9.39 1.58 8.28
CA TYR A 55 10.72 1.20 7.81
C TYR A 55 11.78 1.16 8.92
N PHE A 56 11.45 1.60 10.14
CA PHE A 56 12.37 1.61 11.28
C PHE A 56 12.28 0.32 12.12
N GLY A 57 12.27 -0.84 11.48
CA GLY A 57 12.31 -2.15 12.13
C GLY A 57 11.13 -2.37 13.08
N ILE A 58 11.39 -2.49 14.40
CA ILE A 58 10.34 -2.79 15.38
C ILE A 58 9.29 -1.66 15.52
N PHE A 59 9.63 -0.42 15.15
CA PHE A 59 8.70 0.71 15.20
C PHE A 59 7.54 0.60 14.21
N LEU A 60 7.61 -0.34 13.25
CA LEU A 60 6.50 -0.65 12.34
C LEU A 60 5.21 -1.05 13.06
N LEU A 61 5.32 -1.55 14.31
CA LEU A 61 4.15 -1.91 15.11
C LEU A 61 3.30 -0.70 15.50
N ILE A 62 3.90 0.48 15.64
CA ILE A 62 3.19 1.71 16.01
C ILE A 62 2.13 2.08 14.95
N PRO A 63 2.48 2.31 13.67
CA PRO A 63 1.49 2.61 12.65
C PRO A 63 0.48 1.48 12.45
N LEU A 64 0.92 0.23 12.52
CA LEU A 64 0.05 -0.93 12.36
C LEU A 64 -1.03 -1.02 13.45
N LEU A 65 -0.68 -0.71 14.71
CA LEU A 65 -1.61 -0.75 15.85
C LEU A 65 -2.47 0.52 15.95
N THR A 66 -1.92 1.69 15.58
CA THR A 66 -2.64 2.96 15.70
C THR A 66 -3.59 3.21 14.53
N ARG A 67 -3.29 2.68 13.34
CA ARG A 67 -4.06 2.89 12.10
C ARG A 67 -4.35 1.58 11.36
N PRO A 68 -5.00 0.58 12.01
CA PRO A 68 -5.20 -0.75 11.44
C PRO A 68 -6.10 -0.76 10.20
N ASN A 69 -6.91 0.27 10.00
CA ASN A 69 -7.86 0.36 8.87
C ASN A 69 -7.34 1.16 7.68
N SER A 70 -6.14 1.75 7.78
CA SER A 70 -5.53 2.50 6.68
C SER A 70 -4.89 1.55 5.67
N PRO A 71 -5.38 1.50 4.41
CA PRO A 71 -4.75 0.70 3.36
C PRO A 71 -3.36 1.22 2.97
N PHE A 72 -3.06 2.50 3.21
CA PHE A 72 -1.74 3.08 3.01
C PHE A 72 -0.75 2.57 4.05
N VAL A 73 -1.12 2.62 5.34
CA VAL A 73 -0.30 2.10 6.44
C VAL A 73 -0.07 0.60 6.30
N LYS A 74 -1.10 -0.19 6.02
CA LYS A 74 -0.96 -1.65 5.81
C LYS A 74 0.03 -1.99 4.72
N PHE A 75 -0.03 -1.29 3.58
CA PHE A 75 0.87 -1.51 2.47
C PHE A 75 2.34 -1.28 2.86
N HIS A 76 2.65 -0.12 3.46
CA HIS A 76 4.01 0.20 3.89
C HIS A 76 4.48 -0.62 5.09
N SER A 77 3.58 -1.00 6.01
CA SER A 77 3.91 -1.91 7.10
C SER A 77 4.28 -3.30 6.60
N ASN A 78 3.59 -3.82 5.58
CA ASN A 78 3.95 -5.10 4.97
C ASN A 78 5.37 -5.05 4.37
N GLN A 79 5.68 -4.01 3.61
CA GLN A 79 7.00 -3.84 3.00
C GLN A 79 8.09 -3.64 4.06
N GLY A 80 7.83 -2.83 5.08
CA GLY A 80 8.75 -2.64 6.20
C GLY A 80 9.03 -3.93 6.97
N LEU A 81 7.98 -4.75 7.20
CA LEU A 81 8.12 -6.06 7.86
C LEU A 81 9.00 -7.02 7.05
N VAL A 82 8.76 -7.12 5.74
CA VAL A 82 9.56 -7.97 4.85
C VAL A 82 11.01 -7.51 4.83
N LEU A 83 11.25 -6.19 4.73
CA LEU A 83 12.59 -5.61 4.75
C LEU A 83 13.30 -5.88 6.09
N PHE A 84 12.59 -5.77 7.21
CA PHE A 84 13.11 -6.06 8.54
C PHE A 84 13.50 -7.54 8.68
N LEU A 85 12.63 -8.47 8.28
CA LEU A 85 12.93 -9.91 8.27
C LEU A 85 14.12 -10.23 7.37
N PHE A 86 14.18 -9.63 6.18
CA PHE A 86 15.31 -9.79 5.28
C PHE A 86 16.62 -9.30 5.91
N SER A 87 16.60 -8.16 6.62
CA SER A 87 17.79 -7.63 7.30
C SER A 87 18.27 -8.54 8.43
N LEU A 88 17.34 -9.16 9.18
CA LEU A 88 17.69 -10.14 10.23
C LEU A 88 18.36 -11.38 9.64
N VAL A 89 17.80 -11.97 8.58
CA VAL A 89 18.36 -13.14 7.90
C VAL A 89 19.74 -12.82 7.31
N SER A 90 19.86 -11.66 6.65
CA SER A 90 21.12 -11.20 6.07
C SER A 90 22.19 -10.96 7.14
N GLY A 91 21.81 -10.38 8.28
CA GLY A 91 22.70 -10.17 9.42
C GLY A 91 23.20 -11.48 10.05
N ALA A 92 22.35 -12.50 10.09
CA ALA A 92 22.74 -13.85 10.52
C ALA A 92 23.69 -14.50 9.51
N ALA A 93 23.40 -14.41 8.22
CA ALA A 93 24.23 -14.95 7.14
C ALA A 93 25.63 -14.29 7.07
N ALA A 94 25.71 -13.00 7.40
CA ALA A 94 26.97 -12.24 7.44
C ALA A 94 27.99 -12.79 8.49
N LYS A 95 27.53 -13.59 9.46
CA LYS A 95 28.40 -14.21 10.47
C LYS A 95 29.07 -15.51 10.00
N ILE A 96 28.75 -16.01 8.80
CA ILE A 96 29.38 -17.21 8.24
C ILE A 96 30.82 -16.88 7.87
N PRO A 97 31.82 -17.66 8.35
CA PRO A 97 33.22 -17.43 7.99
C PRO A 97 33.43 -17.64 6.49
N PHE A 98 34.36 -16.91 5.90
CA PHE A 98 34.77 -16.88 4.49
C PHE A 98 33.80 -16.14 3.54
N MET A 99 32.50 -16.40 3.57
CA MET A 99 31.55 -15.82 2.62
C MET A 99 30.65 -14.73 3.23
N GLY A 100 30.53 -14.70 4.55
CA GLY A 100 29.61 -13.82 5.27
C GLY A 100 29.88 -12.34 5.07
N GLY A 101 31.15 -11.94 4.98
CA GLY A 101 31.52 -10.54 4.75
C GLY A 101 31.01 -9.98 3.41
N LEU A 102 31.19 -10.74 2.33
CA LEU A 102 30.73 -10.33 1.00
C LEU A 102 29.19 -10.31 0.94
N ILE A 103 28.55 -11.36 1.45
CA ILE A 103 27.08 -11.45 1.53
C ILE A 103 26.53 -10.29 2.36
N GLY A 104 27.12 -10.00 3.51
CA GLY A 104 26.72 -8.91 4.40
C GLY A 104 26.77 -7.55 3.73
N VAL A 105 27.83 -7.26 2.97
CA VAL A 105 27.98 -6.00 2.23
C VAL A 105 26.93 -5.87 1.14
N VAL A 106 26.76 -6.90 0.30
CA VAL A 106 25.78 -6.88 -0.81
C VAL A 106 24.36 -6.74 -0.29
N CYS A 107 23.97 -7.57 0.69
CA CYS A 107 22.63 -7.50 1.29
C CYS A 107 22.41 -6.19 2.07
N GLY A 108 23.46 -5.66 2.71
CA GLY A 108 23.40 -4.39 3.42
C GLY A 108 23.14 -3.21 2.48
N ILE A 109 23.85 -3.14 1.35
CA ILE A 109 23.62 -2.12 0.32
C ILE A 109 22.20 -2.26 -0.25
N PHE A 110 21.76 -3.47 -0.57
CA PHE A 110 20.41 -3.72 -1.06
C PHE A 110 19.34 -3.26 -0.05
N THR A 111 19.49 -3.61 1.23
CA THR A 111 18.61 -3.18 2.32
C THR A 111 18.56 -1.67 2.43
N LEU A 112 19.70 -0.99 2.34
CA LEU A 112 19.79 0.47 2.40
C LEU A 112 19.04 1.13 1.22
N VAL A 113 19.22 0.62 0.01
CA VAL A 113 18.53 1.10 -1.19
C VAL A 113 17.02 0.92 -1.04
N CYS A 114 16.56 -0.26 -0.63
CA CYS A 114 15.14 -0.53 -0.39
C CYS A 114 14.55 0.35 0.72
N PHE A 115 15.31 0.62 1.78
CA PHE A 115 14.92 1.51 2.87
C PHE A 115 14.70 2.94 2.37
N ILE A 116 15.65 3.48 1.61
CA ILE A 116 15.53 4.84 1.02
C ILE A 116 14.36 4.91 0.05
N MET A 117 14.21 3.92 -0.85
CA MET A 117 13.09 3.87 -1.79
C MET A 117 11.75 3.80 -1.07
N GLY A 118 11.66 3.02 0.01
CA GLY A 118 10.46 2.93 0.82
C GLY A 118 10.06 4.26 1.44
N ILE A 119 11.01 4.97 2.03
CA ILE A 119 10.78 6.32 2.60
C ILE A 119 10.37 7.31 1.51
N VAL A 120 11.03 7.31 0.36
CA VAL A 120 10.68 8.19 -0.77
C VAL A 120 9.26 7.92 -1.26
N ASN A 121 8.86 6.64 -1.40
CA ASN A 121 7.50 6.27 -1.78
C ASN A 121 6.46 6.78 -0.76
N VAL A 122 6.74 6.64 0.55
CA VAL A 122 5.89 7.22 1.61
C VAL A 122 5.82 8.74 1.47
N CYS A 123 6.94 9.42 1.28
CA CYS A 123 6.99 10.88 1.12
C CYS A 123 6.24 11.37 -0.11
N ASN A 124 6.21 10.61 -1.19
CA ASN A 124 5.42 10.89 -2.39
C ASN A 124 3.94 10.50 -2.24
N GLY A 125 3.59 9.72 -1.22
CA GLY A 125 2.24 9.20 -1.03
C GLY A 125 1.90 8.05 -1.99
N GLU A 126 2.90 7.39 -2.53
CA GLU A 126 2.76 6.31 -3.51
C GLU A 126 2.77 4.94 -2.84
N LYS A 127 1.87 4.06 -3.28
CA LYS A 127 1.88 2.63 -2.94
C LYS A 127 2.68 1.85 -3.99
N LYS A 128 4.00 2.05 -3.99
CA LYS A 128 4.89 1.41 -4.95
C LYS A 128 5.66 0.28 -4.27
N GLU A 129 5.67 -0.88 -4.91
CA GLU A 129 6.34 -2.07 -4.40
C GLU A 129 7.86 -1.93 -4.44
N LEU A 130 8.53 -2.46 -3.39
CA LEU A 130 9.98 -2.55 -3.36
C LEU A 130 10.48 -3.63 -4.33
N PRO A 131 11.64 -3.44 -4.97
CA PRO A 131 12.20 -4.44 -5.87
C PRO A 131 12.46 -5.76 -5.12
N LEU A 132 12.04 -6.88 -5.70
CA LEU A 132 12.13 -8.25 -5.19
C LEU A 132 11.35 -8.54 -3.90
N LEU A 133 11.26 -7.62 -2.97
CA LEU A 133 10.65 -7.82 -1.65
C LEU A 133 9.15 -7.42 -1.63
N GLY A 134 8.74 -6.52 -2.50
CA GLY A 134 7.37 -5.95 -2.49
C GLY A 134 6.27 -6.94 -2.86
N GLN A 135 6.60 -8.01 -3.56
CA GLN A 135 5.65 -9.07 -3.94
C GLN A 135 5.24 -9.97 -2.76
N LEU A 136 6.01 -9.96 -1.67
CA LEU A 136 5.73 -10.76 -0.48
C LEU A 136 4.69 -10.03 0.39
N GLN A 137 3.46 -10.53 0.37
CA GLN A 137 2.38 -10.04 1.23
C GLN A 137 2.23 -10.95 2.45
N ILE A 138 2.70 -10.48 3.60
CA ILE A 138 2.62 -11.19 4.90
C ILE A 138 1.39 -10.70 5.66
N LEU A 139 1.10 -9.39 5.59
CA LEU A 139 -0.05 -8.77 6.23
C LEU A 139 -1.24 -8.76 5.24
N LYS A 140 -2.33 -9.41 5.62
CA LYS A 140 -3.62 -9.40 4.91
C LYS A 140 -4.57 -8.37 5.49
#